data_4cee6a71a6c4a591779fe119ec079914
#
_entry.id   4cee6a71a6c4a591779fe119ec079914
#
_cell.length_a   1.000
_cell.length_b   1.000
_cell.length_c   1.000
_cell.angle_alpha   90.00
_cell.angle_beta   90.00
_cell.angle_gamma   90.00
#
_symmetry.space_group_name_H-M   'P 1'
#
loop_
_entity.id
_entity.type
_entity.pdbx_description
1 polymer ?
#
loop_
_entity_poly.entity_id
_entity_poly.type
_entity_poly.pdbx_seq_one_letter_code
_entity_poly.pdbx_strand_id
1 'polypeptide(L)'
;PKIDEFAQQFNSPKYAREKGFVVGSGPYEFIEWATGQYVILNKKKNWWGDKTGGALYAHPPKITYKIVNDWTTAVTALKGEDLDVAQGIRPNDFLDLKKNEQFKQLFNIYTPDELSYIYLGLNRRNPRLADVRVRKALAHLVDKKEIIETLLYGMGSPVIGPINPIKPYYDKNIPEIPFDIEKAKALLKEAGWEDTDGNGIADKMVNGEKMEMKLDFKYNSGNDTRKNIGILLKENAKRAGVEVNVVAREWTVFLEDTKKRDYDIFCGGWIQSPILDDPKQIWHTSSDHPDGDNRVGFGNAESDKLIDELRATLDETKRNELYKKFQEIVANDQPYIFLYAPQNRLAIHARF
;
A
#
# COMPACT_ATOMS: atom_id res chain seq x y z
N PRO A 1 -19.52 -28.20 20.02
CA PRO A 1 -18.52 -29.26 19.75
C PRO A 1 -18.30 -29.50 18.25
N LYS A 2 -19.37 -29.75 17.45
CA LYS A 2 -19.22 -30.03 16.00
C LYS A 2 -18.75 -28.83 15.16
N ILE A 3 -19.11 -27.60 15.56
CA ILE A 3 -18.68 -26.37 14.88
C ILE A 3 -17.20 -26.14 15.13
N ASP A 4 -16.73 -26.36 16.37
CA ASP A 4 -15.32 -26.16 16.73
C ASP A 4 -14.43 -27.22 16.05
N GLU A 5 -14.89 -28.46 15.97
CA GLU A 5 -14.19 -29.54 15.28
C GLU A 5 -14.09 -29.26 13.75
N PHE A 6 -15.19 -28.79 13.16
CA PHE A 6 -15.18 -28.38 11.74
C PHE A 6 -14.22 -27.18 11.52
N ALA A 7 -14.24 -26.17 12.39
CA ALA A 7 -13.36 -25.01 12.28
C ALA A 7 -11.89 -25.42 12.38
N GLN A 8 -11.52 -26.31 13.30
CA GLN A 8 -10.18 -26.85 13.41
C GLN A 8 -9.74 -27.61 12.15
N GLN A 9 -10.61 -28.46 11.61
CA GLN A 9 -10.34 -29.18 10.38
C GLN A 9 -10.21 -28.22 9.19
N PHE A 10 -11.13 -27.26 9.04
CA PHE A 10 -11.15 -26.29 7.94
C PHE A 10 -9.92 -25.39 7.96
N ASN A 11 -9.42 -25.01 9.13
CA ASN A 11 -8.20 -24.20 9.29
C ASN A 11 -6.90 -25.01 9.19
N SER A 12 -6.98 -26.32 8.95
CA SER A 12 -5.79 -27.15 8.79
C SER A 12 -5.10 -26.89 7.42
N PRO A 13 -3.77 -27.16 7.31
CA PRO A 13 -3.03 -27.00 6.05
C PRO A 13 -3.64 -27.79 4.88
N LYS A 14 -4.35 -28.87 5.17
CA LYS A 14 -5.04 -29.71 4.17
C LYS A 14 -6.05 -28.91 3.34
N TYR A 15 -6.89 -28.10 3.99
CA TYR A 15 -7.89 -27.27 3.32
C TYR A 15 -7.30 -26.08 2.56
N ALA A 16 -6.05 -25.71 2.86
CA ALA A 16 -5.35 -24.62 2.18
C ALA A 16 -4.49 -25.11 1.00
N ARG A 17 -4.11 -26.41 0.93
CA ARG A 17 -3.05 -26.88 0.02
C ARG A 17 -3.34 -28.17 -0.74
N GLU A 18 -4.35 -28.94 -0.36
CA GLU A 18 -4.60 -30.23 -1.00
C GLU A 18 -5.74 -30.17 -2.02
N LYS A 19 -5.53 -30.85 -3.15
CA LYS A 19 -6.56 -31.00 -4.18
C LYS A 19 -7.80 -31.66 -3.60
N GLY A 20 -8.97 -31.10 -3.94
CA GLY A 20 -10.27 -31.58 -3.46
C GLY A 20 -10.72 -30.99 -2.12
N PHE A 21 -9.81 -30.34 -1.38
CA PHE A 21 -10.13 -29.61 -0.14
C PHE A 21 -10.20 -28.10 -0.37
N VAL A 22 -9.38 -27.55 -1.28
CA VAL A 22 -9.47 -26.15 -1.71
C VAL A 22 -10.63 -26.01 -2.67
N VAL A 23 -11.79 -25.57 -2.18
CA VAL A 23 -13.02 -25.44 -2.95
C VAL A 23 -13.43 -23.98 -3.04
N GLY A 24 -13.55 -23.46 -4.27
CA GLY A 24 -14.01 -22.10 -4.55
C GLY A 24 -15.24 -22.10 -5.48
N SER A 25 -16.00 -21.02 -5.50
CA SER A 25 -17.16 -20.80 -6.37
C SER A 25 -16.79 -20.34 -7.80
N GLY A 26 -15.53 -19.95 -8.03
CA GLY A 26 -15.02 -19.46 -9.31
C GLY A 26 -14.88 -20.54 -10.39
N PRO A 27 -14.51 -20.15 -11.62
CA PRO A 27 -14.44 -21.03 -12.79
C PRO A 27 -13.29 -22.04 -12.76
N TYR A 28 -12.34 -21.86 -11.86
CA TYR A 28 -11.17 -22.73 -11.77
C TYR A 28 -11.18 -23.55 -10.50
N GLU A 29 -10.64 -24.76 -10.57
CA GLU A 29 -10.37 -25.66 -9.45
C GLU A 29 -8.87 -25.74 -9.18
N PHE A 30 -8.51 -25.81 -7.91
CA PHE A 30 -7.14 -25.99 -7.47
C PHE A 30 -6.65 -27.41 -7.79
N ILE A 31 -5.45 -27.50 -8.37
CA ILE A 31 -4.83 -28.78 -8.72
C ILE A 31 -3.61 -29.06 -7.85
N GLU A 32 -2.68 -28.09 -7.76
CA GLU A 32 -1.41 -28.30 -7.10
C GLU A 32 -0.77 -26.97 -6.65
N TRP A 33 -0.06 -27.02 -5.56
CA TRP A 33 0.84 -25.95 -5.09
C TRP A 33 2.21 -26.53 -4.75
N ALA A 34 3.19 -26.30 -5.63
CA ALA A 34 4.61 -26.52 -5.35
C ALA A 34 5.18 -25.25 -4.68
N THR A 35 5.46 -25.35 -3.37
CA THR A 35 5.90 -24.21 -2.57
C THR A 35 7.15 -23.55 -3.17
N GLY A 36 7.11 -22.23 -3.36
CA GLY A 36 8.21 -21.46 -3.94
C GLY A 36 8.40 -21.61 -5.46
N GLN A 37 7.56 -22.39 -6.14
CA GLN A 37 7.69 -22.68 -7.58
C GLN A 37 6.46 -22.26 -8.37
N TYR A 38 5.28 -22.83 -8.07
CA TYR A 38 4.05 -22.56 -8.82
C TYR A 38 2.78 -22.95 -8.09
N VAL A 39 1.66 -22.42 -8.58
CA VAL A 39 0.29 -22.90 -8.29
C VAL A 39 -0.41 -23.21 -9.61
N ILE A 40 -1.06 -24.36 -9.70
CA ILE A 40 -1.80 -24.82 -10.88
C ILE A 40 -3.30 -24.83 -10.61
N LEU A 41 -4.05 -24.21 -11.51
CA LEU A 41 -5.51 -24.23 -11.55
C LEU A 41 -5.98 -24.77 -12.90
N ASN A 42 -7.01 -25.63 -12.91
CA ASN A 42 -7.69 -26.07 -14.12
C ASN A 42 -9.10 -25.49 -14.20
N LYS A 43 -9.58 -25.24 -15.41
CA LYS A 43 -10.96 -24.83 -15.63
C LYS A 43 -11.91 -25.95 -15.19
N LYS A 44 -12.93 -25.61 -14.40
CA LYS A 44 -13.99 -26.53 -14.00
C LYS A 44 -14.84 -26.95 -15.20
N LYS A 45 -15.21 -28.21 -15.26
CA LYS A 45 -16.25 -28.70 -16.18
C LYS A 45 -17.61 -28.26 -15.64
N ASN A 46 -18.45 -27.68 -16.51
CA ASN A 46 -19.84 -27.30 -16.18
C ASN A 46 -19.92 -26.26 -15.01
N TRP A 47 -19.02 -25.28 -14.99
CA TRP A 47 -19.15 -24.18 -14.04
C TRP A 47 -20.44 -23.37 -14.29
N TRP A 48 -21.15 -22.99 -13.24
CA TRP A 48 -22.44 -22.30 -13.35
C TRP A 48 -22.39 -21.02 -14.19
N GLY A 49 -21.26 -20.28 -14.13
CA GLY A 49 -21.04 -19.04 -14.88
C GLY A 49 -20.80 -19.24 -16.38
N ASP A 50 -20.52 -20.46 -16.88
CA ASP A 50 -20.34 -20.72 -18.32
C ASP A 50 -21.63 -20.43 -19.12
N LYS A 51 -22.79 -20.49 -18.46
CA LYS A 51 -24.09 -20.21 -19.08
C LYS A 51 -24.39 -18.70 -19.18
N THR A 52 -23.67 -17.86 -18.43
CA THR A 52 -23.90 -16.41 -18.42
C THR A 52 -23.16 -15.71 -19.56
N GLY A 53 -22.09 -16.29 -20.08
CA GLY A 53 -21.26 -15.73 -21.14
C GLY A 53 -20.55 -14.43 -20.75
N GLY A 54 -20.03 -13.71 -21.76
CA GLY A 54 -19.43 -12.41 -21.59
C GLY A 54 -18.19 -12.42 -20.68
N ALA A 55 -18.04 -11.39 -19.84
CA ALA A 55 -16.87 -11.19 -18.97
C ALA A 55 -16.66 -12.29 -17.92
N LEU A 56 -17.66 -13.11 -17.64
CA LEU A 56 -17.56 -14.22 -16.70
C LEU A 56 -17.03 -15.52 -17.36
N TYR A 57 -16.97 -15.58 -18.68
CA TYR A 57 -16.48 -16.78 -19.36
C TYR A 57 -14.97 -16.95 -19.16
N ALA A 58 -14.58 -18.08 -18.63
CA ALA A 58 -13.18 -18.44 -18.40
C ALA A 58 -12.60 -19.13 -19.64
N HIS A 59 -11.71 -18.42 -20.38
CA HIS A 59 -11.15 -18.93 -21.64
C HIS A 59 -10.02 -19.96 -21.43
N PRO A 60 -8.96 -19.69 -20.64
CA PRO A 60 -7.85 -20.62 -20.51
C PRO A 60 -8.28 -21.94 -19.85
N PRO A 61 -7.93 -23.11 -20.40
CA PRO A 61 -8.24 -24.40 -19.79
C PRO A 61 -7.41 -24.65 -18.52
N LYS A 62 -6.25 -24.00 -18.40
CA LYS A 62 -5.31 -24.12 -17.31
C LYS A 62 -4.64 -22.78 -17.05
N ILE A 63 -4.45 -22.45 -15.76
CA ILE A 63 -3.66 -21.32 -15.31
C ILE A 63 -2.52 -21.86 -14.43
N THR A 64 -1.30 -21.44 -14.73
CA THR A 64 -0.13 -21.72 -13.88
C THR A 64 0.44 -20.41 -13.37
N TYR A 65 0.34 -20.18 -12.07
CA TYR A 65 1.04 -19.05 -11.42
C TYR A 65 2.46 -19.48 -11.11
N LYS A 66 3.44 -18.99 -11.85
CA LYS A 66 4.87 -19.20 -11.57
C LYS A 66 5.34 -18.20 -10.53
N ILE A 67 6.07 -18.67 -9.51
CA ILE A 67 6.69 -17.83 -8.49
C ILE A 67 8.11 -17.52 -8.95
N VAL A 68 8.35 -16.28 -9.38
CA VAL A 68 9.66 -15.79 -9.83
C VAL A 68 10.08 -14.67 -8.89
N ASN A 69 11.10 -14.90 -8.09
CA ASN A 69 11.53 -13.99 -7.02
C ASN A 69 12.41 -12.85 -7.53
N ASP A 70 12.92 -12.95 -8.75
CA ASP A 70 13.81 -11.97 -9.36
C ASP A 70 13.23 -11.40 -10.65
N TRP A 71 13.16 -10.06 -10.75
CA TRP A 71 12.59 -9.39 -11.91
C TRP A 71 13.42 -9.55 -13.19
N THR A 72 14.74 -9.68 -13.12
CA THR A 72 15.58 -9.90 -14.31
C THR A 72 15.25 -11.25 -14.92
N THR A 73 15.08 -12.27 -14.06
CA THR A 73 14.63 -13.60 -14.46
C THR A 73 13.21 -13.55 -15.06
N ALA A 74 12.28 -12.82 -14.43
CA ALA A 74 10.92 -12.68 -14.93
C ALA A 74 10.86 -12.00 -16.32
N VAL A 75 11.63 -10.94 -16.52
CA VAL A 75 11.73 -10.22 -17.82
C VAL A 75 12.36 -11.13 -18.89
N THR A 76 13.36 -11.93 -18.53
CA THR A 76 13.95 -12.91 -19.45
C THR A 76 12.94 -13.97 -19.85
N ALA A 77 12.17 -14.50 -18.88
CA ALA A 77 11.13 -15.50 -19.13
C ALA A 77 9.97 -14.94 -19.98
N LEU A 78 9.61 -13.64 -19.81
CA LEU A 78 8.67 -12.96 -20.70
C LEU A 78 9.20 -12.88 -22.15
N LYS A 79 10.44 -12.44 -22.33
CA LYS A 79 11.06 -12.33 -23.66
C LYS A 79 11.24 -13.72 -24.34
N GLY A 80 11.40 -14.76 -23.54
CA GLY A 80 11.48 -16.14 -24.00
C GLY A 80 10.14 -16.85 -24.16
N GLU A 81 9.01 -16.15 -23.97
CA GLU A 81 7.63 -16.70 -24.04
C GLU A 81 7.34 -17.82 -23.00
N ASP A 82 8.17 -17.93 -21.96
CA ASP A 82 7.94 -18.83 -20.82
C ASP A 82 6.87 -18.32 -19.84
N LEU A 83 6.52 -17.03 -19.94
CA LEU A 83 5.44 -16.36 -19.23
C LEU A 83 4.50 -15.69 -20.23
N ASP A 84 3.21 -15.92 -20.05
CA ASP A 84 2.16 -15.31 -20.88
C ASP A 84 1.69 -13.96 -20.36
N VAL A 85 1.74 -13.79 -19.03
CA VAL A 85 1.25 -12.58 -18.34
C VAL A 85 2.23 -12.23 -17.25
N ALA A 86 2.61 -10.95 -17.18
CA ALA A 86 3.27 -10.38 -16.02
C ALA A 86 2.61 -9.07 -15.63
N GLN A 87 2.45 -8.86 -14.32
CA GLN A 87 1.88 -7.65 -13.73
C GLN A 87 2.85 -7.06 -12.71
N GLY A 88 2.76 -5.75 -12.48
CA GLY A 88 3.64 -5.07 -11.52
C GLY A 88 5.10 -5.01 -11.97
N ILE A 89 5.36 -5.10 -13.28
CA ILE A 89 6.72 -5.03 -13.86
C ILE A 89 7.42 -3.76 -13.35
N ARG A 90 8.69 -3.87 -12.95
CA ARG A 90 9.45 -2.68 -12.49
C ARG A 90 9.41 -1.57 -13.54
N PRO A 91 9.31 -0.29 -13.13
CA PRO A 91 9.16 0.82 -14.09
C PRO A 91 10.20 0.83 -15.21
N ASN A 92 11.49 0.66 -14.89
CA ASN A 92 12.56 0.64 -15.88
C ASN A 92 12.40 -0.52 -16.88
N ASP A 93 12.21 -1.73 -16.37
CA ASP A 93 12.03 -2.92 -17.22
C ASP A 93 10.82 -2.76 -18.14
N PHE A 94 9.73 -2.19 -17.63
CA PHE A 94 8.52 -1.93 -18.40
C PHE A 94 8.76 -0.93 -19.55
N LEU A 95 9.51 0.15 -19.30
CA LEU A 95 9.87 1.11 -20.33
C LEU A 95 10.77 0.50 -21.41
N ASP A 96 11.71 -0.38 -21.00
CA ASP A 96 12.57 -1.09 -21.94
C ASP A 96 11.78 -2.08 -22.81
N LEU A 97 10.85 -2.83 -22.21
CA LEU A 97 9.94 -3.70 -22.93
C LEU A 97 9.05 -2.91 -23.91
N LYS A 98 8.53 -1.75 -23.48
CA LYS A 98 7.71 -0.87 -24.32
C LYS A 98 8.45 -0.29 -25.54
N LYS A 99 9.78 -0.17 -25.47
CA LYS A 99 10.63 0.27 -26.57
C LYS A 99 11.07 -0.88 -27.49
N ASN A 100 10.93 -2.13 -27.06
CA ASN A 100 11.39 -3.30 -27.81
C ASN A 100 10.34 -3.71 -28.84
N GLU A 101 10.67 -3.50 -30.15
CA GLU A 101 9.73 -3.79 -31.25
C GLU A 101 9.39 -5.29 -31.39
N GLN A 102 10.34 -6.19 -31.11
CA GLN A 102 10.08 -7.63 -31.13
C GLN A 102 9.12 -8.04 -30.02
N PHE A 103 9.32 -7.46 -28.82
CA PHE A 103 8.43 -7.72 -27.69
C PHE A 103 7.00 -7.24 -27.96
N LYS A 104 6.83 -6.08 -28.59
CA LYS A 104 5.51 -5.53 -28.96
C LYS A 104 4.76 -6.34 -30.02
N GLN A 105 5.46 -7.15 -30.82
CA GLN A 105 4.81 -8.08 -31.74
C GLN A 105 4.22 -9.30 -31.03
N LEU A 106 4.77 -9.67 -29.85
CA LEU A 106 4.36 -10.84 -29.09
C LEU A 106 3.45 -10.48 -27.91
N PHE A 107 3.57 -9.26 -27.36
CA PHE A 107 2.86 -8.87 -26.14
C PHE A 107 2.11 -7.55 -26.29
N ASN A 108 0.88 -7.53 -25.82
CA ASN A 108 0.12 -6.31 -25.57
C ASN A 108 0.54 -5.72 -24.21
N ILE A 109 0.77 -4.41 -24.17
CA ILE A 109 1.25 -3.69 -22.99
C ILE A 109 0.16 -2.72 -22.50
N TYR A 110 -0.16 -2.76 -21.21
CA TYR A 110 -1.21 -1.96 -20.59
C TYR A 110 -0.72 -1.26 -19.33
N THR A 111 -1.29 -0.09 -19.06
CA THR A 111 -1.05 0.69 -17.83
C THR A 111 -2.38 1.07 -17.17
N PRO A 112 -3.21 0.10 -16.73
CA PRO A 112 -4.44 0.43 -16.03
C PRO A 112 -4.16 1.03 -14.66
N ASP A 113 -5.03 1.95 -14.22
CA ASP A 113 -5.00 2.46 -12.87
C ASP A 113 -5.28 1.33 -11.87
N GLU A 114 -4.53 1.31 -10.77
CA GLU A 114 -4.77 0.36 -9.67
C GLU A 114 -5.65 0.99 -8.60
N LEU A 115 -6.60 0.19 -8.09
CA LEU A 115 -7.35 0.51 -6.87
C LEU A 115 -6.48 0.29 -5.63
N SER A 116 -5.38 1.03 -5.56
CA SER A 116 -4.45 0.98 -4.45
C SER A 116 -3.85 2.36 -4.19
N TYR A 117 -3.22 2.53 -3.05
CA TYR A 117 -2.37 3.70 -2.80
C TYR A 117 -1.18 3.33 -1.93
N ILE A 118 -0.09 4.07 -2.11
CA ILE A 118 1.15 3.95 -1.33
C ILE A 118 1.22 5.13 -0.36
N TYR A 119 1.71 4.86 0.85
CA TYR A 119 1.77 5.84 1.93
C TYR A 119 2.96 5.61 2.86
N LEU A 120 3.29 6.63 3.63
CA LEU A 120 4.15 6.54 4.80
C LEU A 120 3.27 6.57 6.06
N GLY A 121 3.27 5.49 6.82
CA GLY A 121 2.57 5.41 8.10
C GLY A 121 3.43 6.01 9.22
N LEU A 122 2.88 6.94 10.00
CA LEU A 122 3.55 7.65 11.08
C LEU A 122 3.09 7.10 12.42
N ASN A 123 4.00 6.58 13.23
CA ASN A 123 3.65 6.05 14.55
C ASN A 123 3.32 7.18 15.54
N ARG A 124 2.03 7.49 15.70
CA ARG A 124 1.56 8.56 16.59
C ARG A 124 1.87 8.32 18.08
N ARG A 125 2.24 7.10 18.45
CA ARG A 125 2.66 6.77 19.83
C ARG A 125 4.09 7.17 20.12
N ASN A 126 4.90 7.40 19.07
CA ASN A 126 6.23 7.95 19.24
C ASN A 126 6.11 9.42 19.69
N PRO A 127 6.75 9.83 20.81
CA PRO A 127 6.71 11.21 21.30
C PRO A 127 7.15 12.25 20.26
N ARG A 128 8.04 11.87 19.33
CA ARG A 128 8.47 12.75 18.22
C ARG A 128 7.35 13.02 17.23
N LEU A 129 6.44 12.06 17.04
CA LEU A 129 5.38 12.09 16.02
C LEU A 129 3.98 12.33 16.62
N ALA A 130 3.86 12.49 17.94
CA ALA A 130 2.59 12.70 18.61
C ALA A 130 1.92 14.03 18.19
N ASP A 131 2.70 15.09 17.98
CA ASP A 131 2.20 16.40 17.57
C ASP A 131 1.89 16.39 16.06
N VAL A 132 0.66 16.81 15.70
CA VAL A 132 0.21 16.90 14.31
C VAL A 132 1.05 17.87 13.47
N ARG A 133 1.61 18.93 14.08
CA ARG A 133 2.48 19.88 13.39
C ARG A 133 3.75 19.21 12.89
N VAL A 134 4.32 18.28 13.67
CA VAL A 134 5.48 17.47 13.24
C VAL A 134 5.10 16.55 12.08
N ARG A 135 3.94 15.88 12.15
CA ARG A 135 3.49 15.02 11.06
C ARG A 135 3.23 15.79 9.76
N LYS A 136 2.65 17.00 9.87
CA LYS A 136 2.50 17.92 8.72
C LYS A 136 3.86 18.45 8.23
N ALA A 137 4.80 18.73 9.12
CA ALA A 137 6.16 19.10 8.72
C ALA A 137 6.81 17.98 7.89
N LEU A 138 6.73 16.72 8.32
CA LEU A 138 7.23 15.59 7.56
C LEU A 138 6.53 15.45 6.19
N ALA A 139 5.24 15.75 6.11
CA ALA A 139 4.53 15.74 4.83
C ALA A 139 5.05 16.79 3.85
N HIS A 140 5.44 17.97 4.33
CA HIS A 140 6.12 19.00 3.53
C HIS A 140 7.54 18.62 3.08
N LEU A 141 8.16 17.58 3.66
CA LEU A 141 9.49 17.10 3.26
C LEU A 141 9.43 15.99 2.19
N VAL A 142 8.22 15.59 1.78
CA VAL A 142 8.03 14.56 0.74
C VAL A 142 7.64 15.22 -0.58
N ASP A 143 8.54 15.17 -1.55
CA ASP A 143 8.26 15.61 -2.92
C ASP A 143 7.57 14.48 -3.71
N LYS A 144 6.22 14.47 -3.68
CA LYS A 144 5.43 13.48 -4.40
C LYS A 144 5.60 13.57 -5.90
N LYS A 145 5.79 14.78 -6.43
CA LYS A 145 6.01 14.99 -7.85
C LYS A 145 7.32 14.36 -8.28
N GLU A 146 8.41 14.59 -7.56
CA GLU A 146 9.70 13.96 -7.83
C GLU A 146 9.58 12.42 -7.76
N ILE A 147 8.91 11.87 -6.74
CA ILE A 147 8.68 10.43 -6.62
C ILE A 147 7.97 9.87 -7.86
N ILE A 148 6.88 10.50 -8.30
CA ILE A 148 6.10 10.03 -9.46
C ILE A 148 6.91 10.16 -10.76
N GLU A 149 7.59 11.27 -10.97
CA GLU A 149 8.33 11.52 -12.19
C GLU A 149 9.61 10.68 -12.30
N THR A 150 10.38 10.55 -11.20
CA THR A 150 11.70 9.91 -11.24
C THR A 150 11.68 8.42 -10.90
N LEU A 151 10.88 8.00 -9.92
CA LEU A 151 10.84 6.60 -9.51
C LEU A 151 9.77 5.79 -10.25
N LEU A 152 8.67 6.42 -10.67
CA LEU A 152 7.58 5.77 -11.38
C LEU A 152 7.51 6.16 -12.86
N TYR A 153 8.36 7.08 -13.33
CA TYR A 153 8.36 7.57 -14.71
C TYR A 153 6.99 8.05 -15.19
N GLY A 154 6.26 8.75 -14.30
CA GLY A 154 4.92 9.25 -14.56
C GLY A 154 3.80 8.20 -14.44
N MET A 155 4.10 6.95 -14.10
CA MET A 155 3.10 5.88 -13.98
C MET A 155 2.48 5.83 -12.59
N GLY A 156 1.83 6.92 -12.20
CA GLY A 156 1.09 7.08 -10.94
C GLY A 156 0.44 8.45 -10.85
N SER A 157 -0.53 8.56 -9.96
CA SER A 157 -1.23 9.81 -9.67
C SER A 157 -1.09 10.17 -8.19
N PRO A 158 -0.91 11.46 -7.82
CA PRO A 158 -0.80 11.84 -6.42
C PRO A 158 -2.08 11.51 -5.65
N VAL A 159 -1.93 11.13 -4.40
CA VAL A 159 -3.04 10.85 -3.48
C VAL A 159 -2.93 11.74 -2.25
N ILE A 160 -4.05 12.31 -1.82
CA ILE A 160 -4.13 13.25 -0.70
C ILE A 160 -4.81 12.67 0.54
N GLY A 161 -5.42 11.49 0.41
CA GLY A 161 -6.20 10.88 1.49
C GLY A 161 -6.36 9.36 1.34
N PRO A 162 -7.14 8.74 2.23
CA PRO A 162 -7.29 7.28 2.30
C PRO A 162 -8.16 6.68 1.19
N ILE A 163 -8.64 7.46 0.25
CA ILE A 163 -9.52 7.05 -0.84
C ILE A 163 -8.80 7.28 -2.17
N ASN A 164 -8.86 6.30 -3.07
CA ASN A 164 -8.27 6.40 -4.40
C ASN A 164 -9.01 7.44 -5.26
N PRO A 165 -8.31 8.30 -6.03
CA PRO A 165 -8.92 9.37 -6.83
C PRO A 165 -9.99 8.94 -7.84
N ILE A 166 -10.01 7.69 -8.26
CA ILE A 166 -11.01 7.17 -9.21
C ILE A 166 -12.35 6.84 -8.55
N LYS A 167 -12.43 6.87 -7.22
CA LYS A 167 -13.68 6.61 -6.49
C LYS A 167 -14.62 7.81 -6.54
N PRO A 168 -15.95 7.60 -6.67
CA PRO A 168 -16.91 8.68 -6.76
C PRO A 168 -17.03 9.53 -5.48
N TYR A 169 -16.64 8.97 -4.35
CA TYR A 169 -16.64 9.64 -3.04
C TYR A 169 -15.28 10.21 -2.63
N TYR A 170 -14.31 10.24 -3.55
CA TYR A 170 -13.05 10.96 -3.33
C TYR A 170 -13.29 12.46 -3.15
N ASP A 171 -12.72 13.05 -2.12
CA ASP A 171 -12.85 14.50 -1.88
C ASP A 171 -11.71 15.26 -2.54
N LYS A 172 -12.04 15.97 -3.62
CA LYS A 172 -11.12 16.82 -4.38
C LYS A 172 -10.85 18.19 -3.72
N ASN A 173 -11.59 18.52 -2.66
CA ASN A 173 -11.48 19.82 -1.99
C ASN A 173 -10.39 19.81 -0.90
N ILE A 174 -9.93 18.65 -0.48
CA ILE A 174 -8.83 18.55 0.49
C ILE A 174 -7.55 19.08 -0.18
N PRO A 175 -6.92 20.13 0.40
CA PRO A 175 -5.70 20.68 -0.20
C PRO A 175 -4.54 19.68 -0.07
N GLU A 176 -3.77 19.54 -1.15
CA GLU A 176 -2.51 18.82 -1.10
C GLU A 176 -1.50 19.60 -0.26
N ILE A 177 -0.73 18.90 0.57
CA ILE A 177 0.42 19.47 1.27
C ILE A 177 1.58 19.51 0.26
N PRO A 178 2.03 20.73 -0.17
CA PRO A 178 3.10 20.86 -1.14
C PRO A 178 4.46 20.55 -0.50
N PHE A 179 5.42 20.15 -1.32
CA PHE A 179 6.82 20.09 -0.91
C PHE A 179 7.35 21.48 -0.58
N ASP A 180 7.72 21.69 0.69
CA ASP A 180 8.17 23.00 1.19
C ASP A 180 9.02 22.82 2.45
N ILE A 181 10.34 22.86 2.31
CA ILE A 181 11.28 22.67 3.42
C ILE A 181 11.20 23.80 4.44
N GLU A 182 11.00 25.03 4.01
CA GLU A 182 10.93 26.16 4.93
C GLU A 182 9.63 26.10 5.77
N LYS A 183 8.53 25.67 5.17
CA LYS A 183 7.30 25.42 5.92
C LYS A 183 7.47 24.26 6.91
N ALA A 184 8.19 23.21 6.53
CA ALA A 184 8.51 22.12 7.45
C ALA A 184 9.32 22.60 8.66
N LYS A 185 10.36 23.39 8.45
CA LYS A 185 11.16 24.01 9.53
C LYS A 185 10.29 24.86 10.46
N ALA A 186 9.42 25.70 9.88
CA ALA A 186 8.53 26.55 10.66
C ALA A 186 7.61 25.71 11.57
N LEU A 187 7.00 24.65 11.04
CA LEU A 187 6.13 23.76 11.80
C LEU A 187 6.88 22.97 12.89
N LEU A 188 8.11 22.52 12.61
CA LEU A 188 8.96 21.90 13.63
C LEU A 188 9.27 22.87 14.76
N LYS A 189 9.65 24.09 14.43
CA LYS A 189 9.90 25.16 15.43
C LYS A 189 8.65 25.49 16.24
N GLU A 190 7.48 25.65 15.61
CA GLU A 190 6.20 25.84 16.29
C GLU A 190 5.85 24.67 17.23
N ALA A 191 6.29 23.45 16.90
CA ALA A 191 6.13 22.27 17.74
C ALA A 191 7.23 22.17 18.83
N GLY A 192 8.17 23.13 18.90
CA GLY A 192 9.23 23.22 19.89
C GLY A 192 10.47 22.38 19.57
N TRP A 193 10.68 22.03 18.31
CA TRP A 193 11.88 21.32 17.82
C TRP A 193 12.84 22.32 17.16
N GLU A 194 14.01 22.53 17.77
CA GLU A 194 15.08 23.41 17.28
C GLU A 194 16.43 22.74 17.53
N ASP A 195 17.42 23.00 16.70
CA ASP A 195 18.80 22.56 16.92
C ASP A 195 19.42 23.46 18.00
N THR A 196 19.45 23.00 19.26
CA THR A 196 19.90 23.80 20.39
C THR A 196 21.40 23.66 20.68
N ASP A 197 22.09 22.67 20.12
CA ASP A 197 23.51 22.41 20.34
C ASP A 197 24.39 22.56 19.08
N GLY A 198 23.78 22.90 17.94
CA GLY A 198 24.49 23.16 16.68
C GLY A 198 24.97 21.90 15.95
N ASN A 199 24.41 20.71 16.27
CA ASN A 199 24.80 19.44 15.63
C ASN A 199 24.08 19.17 14.29
N GLY A 200 23.15 20.06 13.89
CA GLY A 200 22.36 19.97 12.66
C GLY A 200 21.09 19.14 12.80
N ILE A 201 20.75 18.67 14.00
CA ILE A 201 19.57 17.87 14.30
C ILE A 201 18.69 18.64 15.29
N ALA A 202 17.43 18.83 14.94
CA ALA A 202 16.48 19.47 15.85
C ALA A 202 16.26 18.61 17.10
N ASP A 203 16.23 19.25 18.26
CA ASP A 203 16.02 18.61 19.54
C ASP A 203 14.91 19.30 20.35
N LYS A 204 14.41 18.61 21.36
CA LYS A 204 13.38 19.11 22.28
C LYS A 204 13.49 18.42 23.63
N MET A 205 13.21 19.15 24.71
CA MET A 205 13.03 18.55 26.04
C MET A 205 11.67 17.86 26.13
N VAL A 206 11.66 16.56 26.35
CA VAL A 206 10.45 15.73 26.53
C VAL A 206 10.58 15.00 27.86
N ASN A 207 9.66 15.26 28.78
CA ASN A 207 9.68 14.66 30.14
C ASN A 207 11.01 14.85 30.90
N GLY A 208 11.71 15.98 30.65
CA GLY A 208 12.98 16.30 31.32
C GLY A 208 14.23 15.71 30.64
N GLU A 209 14.09 14.97 29.55
CA GLU A 209 15.19 14.44 28.76
C GLU A 209 15.29 15.14 27.41
N LYS A 210 16.53 15.39 26.95
CA LYS A 210 16.80 15.91 25.62
C LYS A 210 16.56 14.80 24.58
N MET A 211 15.65 15.06 23.66
CA MET A 211 15.29 14.14 22.59
C MET A 211 15.62 14.77 21.24
N GLU A 212 16.42 14.11 20.43
CA GLU A 212 16.75 14.52 19.06
C GLU A 212 15.69 14.01 18.06
N MET A 213 15.48 14.73 16.96
CA MET A 213 14.57 14.36 15.88
C MET A 213 15.23 13.33 14.95
N LYS A 214 15.39 12.11 15.46
CA LYS A 214 15.91 10.93 14.76
C LYS A 214 14.81 9.92 14.57
N LEU A 215 14.57 9.50 13.33
CA LEU A 215 13.46 8.65 12.94
C LEU A 215 13.93 7.47 12.08
N ASP A 216 13.47 6.26 12.40
CA ASP A 216 13.66 5.08 11.58
C ASP A 216 12.56 4.98 10.53
N PHE A 217 12.96 4.94 9.25
CA PHE A 217 12.09 4.66 8.11
C PHE A 217 12.24 3.21 7.71
N LYS A 218 11.25 2.36 8.01
CA LYS A 218 11.27 0.93 7.69
C LYS A 218 10.57 0.62 6.37
N TYR A 219 11.18 -0.26 5.57
CA TYR A 219 10.62 -0.78 4.33
C TYR A 219 10.99 -2.24 4.11
N ASN A 220 10.23 -2.95 3.27
CA ASN A 220 10.55 -4.34 2.94
C ASN A 220 11.72 -4.43 1.96
N SER A 221 12.73 -5.24 2.28
CA SER A 221 13.88 -5.50 1.41
C SER A 221 13.45 -6.02 0.04
N GLY A 222 14.23 -5.70 -0.99
CA GLY A 222 13.92 -6.04 -2.38
C GLY A 222 12.94 -5.08 -3.07
N ASN A 223 12.38 -4.08 -2.35
CA ASN A 223 11.54 -3.05 -2.95
C ASN A 223 12.34 -1.75 -3.17
N ASP A 224 12.93 -1.61 -4.35
CA ASP A 224 13.78 -0.47 -4.69
C ASP A 224 13.01 0.85 -4.70
N THR A 225 11.74 0.86 -5.09
CA THR A 225 10.90 2.07 -5.06
C THR A 225 10.74 2.57 -3.63
N ARG A 226 10.39 1.70 -2.68
CA ARG A 226 10.26 2.09 -1.25
C ARG A 226 11.59 2.53 -0.64
N LYS A 227 12.69 1.86 -1.02
CA LYS A 227 14.04 2.26 -0.63
C LYS A 227 14.35 3.69 -1.08
N ASN A 228 14.10 3.98 -2.36
CA ASN A 228 14.41 5.28 -2.93
C ASN A 228 13.52 6.39 -2.38
N ILE A 229 12.25 6.11 -2.08
CA ILE A 229 11.37 7.03 -1.33
C ILE A 229 12.00 7.38 0.04
N GLY A 230 12.50 6.39 0.78
CA GLY A 230 13.19 6.62 2.05
C GLY A 230 14.46 7.45 1.89
N ILE A 231 15.24 7.25 0.82
CA ILE A 231 16.45 8.03 0.53
C ILE A 231 16.09 9.50 0.21
N LEU A 232 15.08 9.73 -0.65
CA LEU A 232 14.61 11.10 -0.95
C LEU A 232 14.12 11.82 0.32
N LEU A 233 13.31 11.13 1.15
CA LEU A 233 12.88 11.69 2.42
C LEU A 233 14.06 12.02 3.34
N LYS A 234 15.04 11.12 3.46
CA LYS A 234 16.25 11.33 4.28
C LYS A 234 17.00 12.61 3.87
N GLU A 235 17.24 12.79 2.57
CA GLU A 235 17.96 13.96 2.06
C GLU A 235 17.19 15.27 2.28
N ASN A 236 15.88 15.27 2.04
CA ASN A 236 15.03 16.42 2.29
C ASN A 236 14.88 16.73 3.79
N ALA A 237 14.70 15.70 4.62
CA ALA A 237 14.53 15.80 6.06
C ALA A 237 15.78 16.38 6.75
N LYS A 238 16.97 15.98 6.31
CA LYS A 238 18.25 16.53 6.80
C LYS A 238 18.31 18.05 6.67
N ARG A 239 17.76 18.61 5.60
CA ARG A 239 17.72 20.08 5.38
C ARG A 239 16.83 20.80 6.37
N ALA A 240 15.92 20.08 7.03
CA ALA A 240 15.02 20.61 8.05
C ALA A 240 15.42 20.21 9.49
N GLY A 241 16.63 19.66 9.68
CA GLY A 241 17.10 19.23 11.01
C GLY A 241 16.49 17.90 11.46
N VAL A 242 16.00 17.06 10.55
CA VAL A 242 15.45 15.74 10.86
C VAL A 242 16.39 14.66 10.32
N GLU A 243 16.91 13.82 11.18
CA GLU A 243 17.70 12.65 10.77
C GLU A 243 16.76 11.46 10.49
N VAL A 244 16.83 10.91 9.28
CA VAL A 244 16.08 9.73 8.88
C VAL A 244 17.02 8.57 8.58
N ASN A 245 16.87 7.47 9.30
CA ASN A 245 17.60 6.24 9.08
C ASN A 245 16.76 5.26 8.24
N VAL A 246 17.24 4.91 7.05
CA VAL A 246 16.51 4.05 6.10
C VAL A 246 16.84 2.58 6.35
N VAL A 247 15.88 1.81 6.87
CA VAL A 247 16.09 0.46 7.40
C VAL A 247 15.34 -0.58 6.58
N ALA A 248 16.08 -1.42 5.87
CA ALA A 248 15.51 -2.58 5.15
C ALA A 248 15.15 -3.70 6.14
N ARG A 249 13.99 -4.32 5.94
CA ARG A 249 13.52 -5.50 6.68
C ARG A 249 13.11 -6.59 5.71
N GLU A 250 13.41 -7.85 6.03
CA GLU A 250 12.78 -8.98 5.33
C GLU A 250 11.26 -8.90 5.49
N TRP A 251 10.49 -9.40 4.52
CA TRP A 251 9.04 -9.20 4.47
C TRP A 251 8.31 -9.62 5.74
N THR A 252 8.61 -10.81 6.26
CA THR A 252 7.96 -11.34 7.47
C THR A 252 8.32 -10.49 8.69
N VAL A 253 9.59 -10.10 8.82
CA VAL A 253 10.07 -9.21 9.88
C VAL A 253 9.45 -7.82 9.77
N PHE A 254 9.34 -7.28 8.53
CA PHE A 254 8.66 -6.00 8.28
C PHE A 254 7.20 -6.02 8.76
N LEU A 255 6.46 -7.09 8.47
CA LEU A 255 5.10 -7.25 8.94
C LEU A 255 5.02 -7.34 10.46
N GLU A 256 5.92 -8.09 11.09
CA GLU A 256 6.03 -8.19 12.55
C GLU A 256 6.35 -6.83 13.20
N ASP A 257 7.33 -6.10 12.68
CA ASP A 257 7.67 -4.75 13.17
C ASP A 257 6.44 -3.84 13.12
N THR A 258 5.68 -3.85 12.01
CA THR A 258 4.47 -3.03 11.88
C THR A 258 3.36 -3.47 12.85
N LYS A 259 3.19 -4.77 13.10
CA LYS A 259 2.24 -5.29 14.10
C LYS A 259 2.64 -4.90 15.52
N LYS A 260 3.92 -5.00 15.86
CA LYS A 260 4.45 -4.64 17.18
C LYS A 260 4.58 -3.14 17.39
N ARG A 261 4.31 -2.33 16.36
CA ARG A 261 4.51 -0.86 16.37
C ARG A 261 5.98 -0.45 16.57
N ASP A 262 6.91 -1.34 16.20
CA ASP A 262 8.35 -1.12 16.24
C ASP A 262 8.83 -0.42 14.96
N TYR A 263 8.47 0.85 14.84
CA TYR A 263 8.88 1.77 13.77
C TYR A 263 8.54 3.20 14.15
N ASP A 264 9.17 4.17 13.51
CA ASP A 264 8.76 5.56 13.53
C ASP A 264 7.94 5.87 12.27
N ILE A 265 8.50 5.55 11.12
CA ILE A 265 7.88 5.66 9.80
C ILE A 265 7.98 4.31 9.09
N PHE A 266 6.94 3.87 8.41
CA PHE A 266 7.03 2.74 7.49
C PHE A 266 6.39 3.07 6.14
N CYS A 267 6.94 2.51 5.06
CA CYS A 267 6.33 2.62 3.73
C CYS A 267 5.42 1.42 3.47
N GLY A 268 4.12 1.70 3.38
CA GLY A 268 3.08 0.70 3.15
C GLY A 268 2.25 0.99 1.91
N GLY A 269 1.31 0.09 1.61
CA GLY A 269 0.30 0.24 0.56
C GLY A 269 -0.97 -0.50 0.94
N TRP A 270 -2.11 0.06 0.53
CA TRP A 270 -3.42 -0.58 0.67
C TRP A 270 -4.05 -0.82 -0.70
N ILE A 271 -4.60 -2.00 -0.90
CA ILE A 271 -5.48 -2.30 -2.01
C ILE A 271 -6.90 -1.99 -1.55
N GLN A 272 -7.64 -1.25 -2.35
CA GLN A 272 -9.01 -0.87 -2.06
C GLN A 272 -10.02 -1.78 -2.73
N SER A 273 -11.19 -1.90 -2.13
CA SER A 273 -12.30 -2.66 -2.70
C SER A 273 -12.76 -2.03 -4.04
N PRO A 274 -13.09 -2.80 -5.07
CA PRO A 274 -13.68 -2.24 -6.28
C PRO A 274 -15.10 -1.68 -6.06
N ILE A 275 -15.78 -2.07 -4.98
CA ILE A 275 -17.16 -1.64 -4.69
C ILE A 275 -17.16 -0.52 -3.66
N LEU A 276 -16.99 -0.84 -2.38
CA LEU A 276 -16.97 0.10 -1.26
C LEU A 276 -15.79 -0.19 -0.35
N ASP A 277 -15.19 0.86 0.16
CA ASP A 277 -14.15 0.74 1.18
C ASP A 277 -14.79 0.69 2.58
N ASP A 278 -14.32 -0.23 3.44
CA ASP A 278 -14.69 -0.24 4.85
C ASP A 278 -13.54 0.37 5.67
N PRO A 279 -13.69 1.61 6.19
CA PRO A 279 -12.64 2.27 6.93
C PRO A 279 -12.38 1.66 8.30
N LYS A 280 -13.27 0.81 8.82
CA LYS A 280 -13.17 0.27 10.20
C LYS A 280 -11.88 -0.51 10.42
N GLN A 281 -11.51 -1.35 9.47
CA GLN A 281 -10.33 -2.21 9.59
C GLN A 281 -9.04 -1.44 9.86
N ILE A 282 -8.87 -0.26 9.23
CA ILE A 282 -7.62 0.49 9.26
C ILE A 282 -7.69 1.70 10.20
N TRP A 283 -8.90 2.29 10.38
CA TRP A 283 -9.03 3.62 10.92
C TRP A 283 -9.82 3.71 12.23
N HIS A 284 -10.60 2.67 12.58
CA HIS A 284 -11.35 2.67 13.84
C HIS A 284 -10.44 2.32 15.02
N THR A 285 -10.65 2.93 16.18
CA THR A 285 -9.83 2.68 17.37
C THR A 285 -9.92 1.23 17.86
N SER A 286 -11.07 0.54 17.64
CA SER A 286 -11.19 -0.89 17.94
C SER A 286 -10.28 -1.78 17.10
N SER A 287 -9.69 -1.27 16.03
CA SER A 287 -8.70 -1.98 15.21
C SER A 287 -7.26 -1.65 15.62
N ASP A 288 -7.07 -0.88 16.70
CA ASP A 288 -5.77 -0.58 17.30
C ASP A 288 -5.39 -1.61 18.36
N HIS A 289 -5.09 -2.80 17.92
CA HIS A 289 -4.60 -3.92 18.73
C HIS A 289 -3.57 -4.74 17.94
N PRO A 290 -2.81 -5.66 18.54
CA PRO A 290 -1.72 -6.37 17.88
C PRO A 290 -2.09 -7.06 16.56
N ASP A 291 -3.29 -7.63 16.46
CA ASP A 291 -3.79 -8.29 15.24
C ASP A 291 -4.62 -7.37 14.34
N GLY A 292 -4.79 -6.10 14.71
CA GLY A 292 -5.53 -5.11 13.94
C GLY A 292 -4.63 -4.30 13.01
N ASP A 293 -5.27 -3.60 12.06
CA ASP A 293 -4.57 -2.85 11.02
C ASP A 293 -4.51 -1.34 11.27
N ASN A 294 -5.09 -0.84 12.36
CA ASN A 294 -4.84 0.54 12.80
C ASN A 294 -3.44 0.63 13.44
N ARG A 295 -2.43 0.55 12.59
CA ARG A 295 -1.03 0.43 13.03
C ARG A 295 -0.46 1.73 13.57
N VAL A 296 -0.98 2.87 13.13
CA VAL A 296 -0.47 4.21 13.47
C VAL A 296 -1.12 4.83 14.71
N GLY A 297 -2.18 4.21 15.25
CA GLY A 297 -2.91 4.72 16.41
C GLY A 297 -3.82 5.90 16.08
N PHE A 298 -4.42 5.90 14.89
CA PHE A 298 -5.39 6.91 14.50
C PHE A 298 -6.71 6.75 15.25
N GLY A 299 -7.43 7.85 15.38
CA GLY A 299 -8.83 7.87 15.76
C GLY A 299 -9.08 8.31 17.20
N ASN A 300 -10.34 8.58 17.44
CA ASN A 300 -10.97 8.95 18.70
C ASN A 300 -12.47 8.63 18.61
N ALA A 301 -13.23 8.94 19.67
CA ALA A 301 -14.68 8.66 19.71
C ALA A 301 -15.48 9.35 18.58
N GLU A 302 -15.05 10.51 18.08
CA GLU A 302 -15.70 11.23 17.00
C GLU A 302 -15.49 10.51 15.64
N SER A 303 -14.24 10.15 15.32
CA SER A 303 -13.92 9.40 14.12
C SER A 303 -14.56 8.01 14.11
N ASP A 304 -14.62 7.34 15.26
CA ASP A 304 -15.27 6.03 15.39
C ASP A 304 -16.76 6.11 15.11
N LYS A 305 -17.44 7.10 15.70
CA LYS A 305 -18.87 7.34 15.45
C LYS A 305 -19.15 7.60 13.97
N LEU A 306 -18.31 8.40 13.31
CA LEU A 306 -18.45 8.67 11.89
C LEU A 306 -18.25 7.41 11.04
N ILE A 307 -17.26 6.58 11.37
CA ILE A 307 -17.00 5.30 10.70
C ILE A 307 -18.18 4.34 10.86
N ASP A 308 -18.73 4.21 12.08
CA ASP A 308 -19.88 3.34 12.34
C ASP A 308 -21.14 3.85 11.62
N GLU A 309 -21.40 5.16 11.57
CA GLU A 309 -22.50 5.76 10.80
C GLU A 309 -22.32 5.49 9.30
N LEU A 310 -21.12 5.69 8.76
CA LEU A 310 -20.79 5.42 7.36
C LEU A 310 -21.11 3.97 6.98
N ARG A 311 -20.71 3.02 7.81
CA ARG A 311 -20.95 1.58 7.59
C ARG A 311 -22.43 1.20 7.64
N ALA A 312 -23.22 1.89 8.46
CA ALA A 312 -24.67 1.65 8.61
C ALA A 312 -25.52 2.37 7.55
N THR A 313 -24.94 3.32 6.79
CA THR A 313 -25.68 4.15 5.83
C THR A 313 -25.80 3.45 4.49
N LEU A 314 -27.04 3.11 4.10
CA LEU A 314 -27.36 2.48 2.80
C LEU A 314 -27.56 3.52 1.69
N ASP A 315 -28.07 4.71 2.00
CA ASP A 315 -28.23 5.80 1.03
C ASP A 315 -26.87 6.23 0.50
N GLU A 316 -26.69 6.14 -0.81
CA GLU A 316 -25.41 6.39 -1.47
C GLU A 316 -24.97 7.84 -1.35
N THR A 317 -25.89 8.80 -1.49
CA THR A 317 -25.58 10.23 -1.43
C THR A 317 -25.09 10.61 -0.04
N LYS A 318 -25.86 10.22 0.98
CA LYS A 318 -25.48 10.45 2.39
C LYS A 318 -24.16 9.74 2.73
N ARG A 319 -23.96 8.52 2.27
CA ARG A 319 -22.72 7.76 2.51
C ARG A 319 -21.51 8.44 1.86
N ASN A 320 -21.65 8.98 0.65
CA ASN A 320 -20.59 9.71 -0.03
C ASN A 320 -20.20 11.00 0.73
N GLU A 321 -21.17 11.69 1.33
CA GLU A 321 -20.90 12.84 2.22
C GLU A 321 -20.15 12.43 3.48
N LEU A 322 -20.50 11.29 4.08
CA LEU A 322 -19.78 10.75 5.24
C LEU A 322 -18.34 10.35 4.88
N TYR A 323 -18.11 9.78 3.68
CA TYR A 323 -16.75 9.52 3.20
C TYR A 323 -15.90 10.78 3.06
N LYS A 324 -16.49 11.89 2.60
CA LYS A 324 -15.77 13.18 2.50
C LYS A 324 -15.38 13.68 3.89
N LYS A 325 -16.33 13.70 4.83
CA LYS A 325 -16.02 14.08 6.23
C LYS A 325 -14.94 13.20 6.85
N PHE A 326 -14.98 11.90 6.59
CA PHE A 326 -13.93 10.98 7.04
C PHE A 326 -12.56 11.35 6.45
N GLN A 327 -12.49 11.66 5.16
CA GLN A 327 -11.23 12.10 4.52
C GLN A 327 -10.70 13.39 5.12
N GLU A 328 -11.56 14.36 5.44
CA GLU A 328 -11.20 15.62 6.13
C GLU A 328 -10.57 15.34 7.51
N ILE A 329 -11.18 14.46 8.32
CA ILE A 329 -10.64 14.08 9.64
C ILE A 329 -9.25 13.45 9.49
N VAL A 330 -9.07 12.54 8.54
CA VAL A 330 -7.77 11.89 8.29
C VAL A 330 -6.74 12.91 7.81
N ALA A 331 -7.10 13.83 6.91
CA ALA A 331 -6.21 14.88 6.43
C ALA A 331 -5.79 15.86 7.54
N ASN A 332 -6.71 16.20 8.44
CA ASN A 332 -6.43 17.10 9.57
C ASN A 332 -5.47 16.47 10.59
N ASP A 333 -5.61 15.18 10.86
CA ASP A 333 -4.78 14.45 11.81
C ASP A 333 -3.43 14.01 11.20
N GLN A 334 -3.35 13.85 9.89
CA GLN A 334 -2.14 13.43 9.15
C GLN A 334 -1.46 12.15 9.73
N PRO A 335 -2.17 11.04 9.91
CA PRO A 335 -1.57 9.81 10.42
C PRO A 335 -0.73 9.10 9.36
N TYR A 336 -1.01 9.35 8.08
CA TYR A 336 -0.26 8.91 6.91
C TYR A 336 0.19 10.11 6.08
N ILE A 337 1.35 10.00 5.46
CA ILE A 337 1.70 10.83 4.30
C ILE A 337 1.31 10.02 3.08
N PHE A 338 0.17 10.34 2.48
CA PHE A 338 -0.29 9.70 1.25
C PHE A 338 0.61 10.13 0.09
N LEU A 339 1.06 9.18 -0.71
CA LEU A 339 2.02 9.43 -1.77
C LEU A 339 1.35 9.40 -3.14
N TYR A 340 1.04 8.22 -3.63
CA TYR A 340 0.49 8.03 -4.98
C TYR A 340 -0.38 6.77 -5.08
N ALA A 341 -1.29 6.80 -6.06
CA ALA A 341 -1.94 5.62 -6.61
C ALA A 341 -1.14 5.15 -7.83
N PRO A 342 -0.60 3.92 -7.84
CA PRO A 342 0.18 3.43 -8.96
C PRO A 342 -0.69 3.06 -10.16
N GLN A 343 -0.11 3.12 -11.35
CA GLN A 343 -0.61 2.39 -12.50
C GLN A 343 0.04 1.01 -12.55
N ASN A 344 -0.74 -0.01 -12.85
CA ASN A 344 -0.19 -1.34 -13.07
C ASN A 344 0.59 -1.35 -14.38
N ARG A 345 1.67 -2.09 -14.39
CA ARG A 345 2.50 -2.31 -15.58
C ARG A 345 2.32 -3.76 -15.99
N LEU A 346 1.44 -3.95 -16.98
CA LEU A 346 0.92 -5.24 -17.38
C LEU A 346 1.37 -5.58 -18.80
N ALA A 347 1.91 -6.76 -19.01
CA ALA A 347 2.16 -7.33 -20.31
C ALA A 347 1.37 -8.64 -20.46
N ILE A 348 0.64 -8.78 -21.56
CA ILE A 348 -0.17 -9.97 -21.89
C ILE A 348 0.25 -10.43 -23.28
N HIS A 349 0.59 -11.72 -23.41
CA HIS A 349 0.93 -12.31 -24.72
C HIS A 349 -0.24 -12.19 -25.68
N ALA A 350 0.03 -11.81 -26.94
CA ALA A 350 -0.98 -11.51 -27.96
C ALA A 350 -1.85 -12.72 -28.38
N ARG A 351 -1.50 -13.94 -27.91
CA ARG A 351 -2.31 -15.15 -28.13
C ARG A 351 -3.57 -15.24 -27.27
N PHE A 352 -3.77 -14.29 -26.32
CA PHE A 352 -4.96 -14.25 -25.45
C PHE A 352 -5.89 -13.09 -25.77
#